data_411781cadc96d02fe8350d99691f22f5
#
_entry.id   411781cadc96d02fe8350d99691f22f5
#
_cell.length_a   1.000
_cell.length_b   1.000
_cell.length_c   1.000
_cell.angle_alpha   90.00
_cell.angle_beta   90.00
_cell.angle_gamma   90.00
#
_symmetry.space_group_name_H-M   'P 1'
#
loop_
_entity.id
_entity.type
_entity.pdbx_description
1 polymer ?
#
loop_
_entity_poly.entity_id
_entity_poly.type
_entity_poly.pdbx_seq_one_letter_code
_entity_poly.pdbx_strand_id
1 'polypeptide(L)'
;MSRRHQYSVELEWTGNRGDGTRHYTAYERDFVARVSGKPSLEGSADPAFRGDAGRWNPEDMLVASVSACHKLWYLHLCAEAGIRVMSYH
;
A
#
# COMPACT_ATOMS: atom_id res chain seq x y z
N MET A 1 6.48 -7.87 29.83
CA MET A 1 5.22 -7.21 29.47
C MET A 1 5.00 -7.35 27.97
N SER A 2 3.91 -7.93 27.58
CA SER A 2 3.60 -8.03 26.16
C SER A 2 2.83 -6.79 25.72
N ARG A 3 3.18 -6.27 24.56
CA ARG A 3 2.46 -5.19 23.92
C ARG A 3 1.75 -5.72 22.68
N ARG A 4 0.49 -5.33 22.55
CA ARG A 4 -0.31 -5.76 21.42
C ARG A 4 -0.59 -4.53 20.55
N HIS A 5 -0.19 -4.61 19.29
CA HIS A 5 -0.48 -3.57 18.31
C HIS A 5 -1.46 -4.13 17.28
N GLN A 6 -2.54 -3.40 17.07
CA GLN A 6 -3.55 -3.81 16.09
C GLN A 6 -3.59 -2.81 14.95
N TYR A 7 -3.69 -3.33 13.75
CA TYR A 7 -3.80 -2.52 12.54
C TYR A 7 -5.04 -2.94 11.79
N SER A 8 -5.82 -1.97 11.34
CA SER A 8 -7.06 -2.23 10.62
C SER A 8 -7.09 -1.37 9.37
N VAL A 9 -7.32 -2.01 8.25
CA VAL A 9 -7.44 -1.35 6.95
C VAL A 9 -8.75 -1.79 6.33
N GLU A 10 -9.56 -0.82 5.89
CA GLU A 10 -10.74 -1.10 5.10
C GLU A 10 -10.35 -1.00 3.64
N LEU A 11 -10.71 -2.03 2.87
CA LEU A 11 -10.45 -2.04 1.45
C LEU A 11 -11.77 -2.21 0.70
N GLU A 12 -12.06 -1.25 -0.17
CA GLU A 12 -13.30 -1.22 -0.93
C GLU A 12 -12.99 -1.30 -2.42
N TRP A 13 -13.57 -2.27 -3.10
CA TRP A 13 -13.52 -2.34 -4.55
C TRP A 13 -14.43 -1.27 -5.14
N THR A 14 -13.88 -0.42 -6.01
CA THR A 14 -14.60 0.70 -6.60
C THR A 14 -14.79 0.55 -8.11
N GLY A 15 -14.46 -0.61 -8.65
CA GLY A 15 -14.45 -0.84 -10.10
C GLY A 15 -15.71 -1.45 -10.69
N ASN A 16 -16.81 -1.49 -9.94
CA ASN A 16 -18.07 -2.02 -10.45
C ASN A 16 -18.70 -1.00 -11.41
N ARG A 17 -18.84 -1.39 -12.68
CA ARG A 17 -19.43 -0.54 -13.72
C ARG A 17 -20.91 -0.84 -13.95
N GLY A 18 -21.54 -1.63 -13.06
CA GLY A 18 -22.95 -1.93 -13.11
C GLY A 18 -23.29 -3.42 -13.23
N ASP A 19 -22.40 -4.21 -13.83
CA ASP A 19 -22.61 -5.66 -14.02
C ASP A 19 -21.73 -6.51 -13.12
N GLY A 20 -21.01 -5.90 -12.17
CA GLY A 20 -20.09 -6.64 -11.31
C GLY A 20 -19.06 -7.38 -12.13
N THR A 21 -18.72 -8.57 -11.70
CA THR A 21 -17.67 -9.40 -12.34
C THR A 21 -18.24 -10.33 -13.40
N ARG A 22 -19.24 -9.88 -14.14
CA ARG A 22 -19.91 -10.73 -15.12
C ARG A 22 -18.95 -11.28 -16.18
N HIS A 23 -18.00 -10.47 -16.63
CA HIS A 23 -16.92 -10.87 -17.53
C HIS A 23 -15.61 -10.28 -17.06
N TYR A 24 -14.50 -10.87 -17.45
CA TYR A 24 -13.17 -10.39 -17.13
C TYR A 24 -12.96 -8.93 -17.56
N THR A 25 -13.63 -8.51 -18.63
CA THR A 25 -13.51 -7.15 -19.17
C THR A 25 -14.65 -6.22 -18.71
N ALA A 26 -15.54 -6.67 -17.84
CA ALA A 26 -16.74 -5.93 -17.46
C ALA A 26 -16.54 -5.01 -16.26
N TYR A 27 -15.38 -5.05 -15.62
CA TYR A 27 -15.14 -4.29 -14.39
C TYR A 27 -13.71 -3.76 -14.34
N GLU A 28 -13.51 -2.74 -13.52
CA GLU A 28 -12.18 -2.20 -13.23
C GLU A 28 -11.62 -2.85 -11.98
N ARG A 29 -10.28 -2.87 -11.86
CA ARG A 29 -9.59 -3.46 -10.71
C ARG A 29 -9.34 -2.46 -9.60
N ASP A 30 -9.87 -1.26 -9.76
CA ASP A 30 -9.65 -0.15 -8.85
C ASP A 30 -10.24 -0.42 -7.48
N PHE A 31 -9.53 0.01 -6.47
CA PHE A 31 -9.97 -0.07 -5.09
C PHE A 31 -9.43 1.12 -4.30
N VAL A 32 -9.99 1.31 -3.13
CA VAL A 32 -9.51 2.34 -2.19
C VAL A 32 -9.23 1.65 -0.87
N ALA A 33 -8.05 1.90 -0.32
CA ALA A 33 -7.69 1.44 1.01
C ALA A 33 -7.78 2.62 1.98
N ARG A 34 -8.41 2.39 3.12
CA ARG A 34 -8.63 3.42 4.13
C ARG A 34 -8.15 2.98 5.49
N VAL A 35 -7.52 3.90 6.18
CA VAL A 35 -7.19 3.77 7.59
C VAL A 35 -7.75 5.02 8.27
N SER A 36 -8.44 4.83 9.39
CA SER A 36 -9.04 5.94 10.13
C SER A 36 -8.00 7.02 10.43
N GLY A 37 -8.32 8.26 10.09
CA GLY A 37 -7.44 9.39 10.35
C GLY A 37 -6.31 9.60 9.35
N LYS A 38 -6.28 8.83 8.25
CA LYS A 38 -5.22 8.93 7.24
C LYS A 38 -5.82 9.17 5.86
N PRO A 39 -5.04 9.77 4.95
CA PRO A 39 -5.47 9.89 3.55
C PRO A 39 -5.74 8.52 2.95
N SER A 40 -6.74 8.45 2.07
CA SER A 40 -7.05 7.23 1.35
C SER A 40 -5.93 6.89 0.37
N LEU A 41 -5.73 5.60 0.13
CA LEU A 41 -4.78 5.12 -0.86
C LEU A 41 -5.55 4.50 -2.01
N GLU A 42 -5.32 5.00 -3.23
CA GLU A 42 -5.96 4.50 -4.43
C GLU A 42 -5.10 3.42 -5.08
N GLY A 43 -5.68 2.26 -5.29
CA GLY A 43 -4.98 1.11 -5.84
C GLY A 43 -5.72 0.45 -6.98
N SER A 44 -5.01 -0.42 -7.67
CA SER A 44 -5.53 -1.23 -8.76
C SER A 44 -4.62 -2.45 -8.93
N ALA A 45 -4.81 -3.19 -10.00
CA ALA A 45 -3.93 -4.29 -10.35
C ALA A 45 -2.82 -3.79 -11.29
N ASP A 46 -1.82 -4.63 -11.51
CA ASP A 46 -0.83 -4.40 -12.55
C ASP A 46 -1.56 -4.29 -13.91
N PRO A 47 -1.09 -3.40 -14.81
CA PRO A 47 -1.71 -3.29 -16.14
C PRO A 47 -1.78 -4.60 -16.92
N ALA A 48 -0.86 -5.55 -16.68
CA ALA A 48 -0.93 -6.87 -17.29
C ALA A 48 -2.20 -7.64 -16.91
N PHE A 49 -2.83 -7.27 -15.80
CA PHE A 49 -4.08 -7.85 -15.32
C PHE A 49 -5.23 -6.86 -15.42
N ARG A 50 -5.19 -5.96 -16.41
CA ARG A 50 -6.18 -4.93 -16.68
C ARG A 50 -6.30 -3.88 -15.60
N GLY A 51 -5.24 -3.64 -14.85
CA GLY A 51 -5.21 -2.59 -13.84
C GLY A 51 -4.92 -1.22 -14.42
N ASP A 52 -5.08 -0.21 -13.60
CA ASP A 52 -4.78 1.18 -13.93
C ASP A 52 -3.33 1.49 -13.58
N ALA A 53 -2.53 1.81 -14.61
CA ALA A 53 -1.11 2.11 -14.43
C ALA A 53 -0.87 3.38 -13.60
N GLY A 54 -1.87 4.24 -13.44
CA GLY A 54 -1.77 5.45 -12.63
C GLY A 54 -2.01 5.23 -11.15
N ARG A 55 -2.32 4.01 -10.74
CA ARG A 55 -2.59 3.66 -9.34
C ARG A 55 -1.54 2.69 -8.83
N TRP A 56 -1.39 2.65 -7.52
CA TRP A 56 -0.54 1.66 -6.87
C TRP A 56 -1.14 0.27 -7.04
N ASN A 57 -0.31 -0.72 -7.29
CA ASN A 57 -0.77 -2.11 -7.26
C ASN A 57 -0.27 -2.81 -5.99
N PRO A 58 -0.78 -4.01 -5.68
CA PRO A 58 -0.38 -4.71 -4.46
C PRO A 58 1.11 -5.00 -4.37
N GLU A 59 1.77 -5.24 -5.50
CA GLU A 59 3.20 -5.51 -5.54
C GLU A 59 3.99 -4.26 -5.15
N ASP A 60 3.60 -3.09 -5.65
CA ASP A 60 4.19 -1.81 -5.25
C ASP A 60 4.04 -1.60 -3.74
N MET A 61 2.84 -1.88 -3.22
CA MET A 61 2.54 -1.70 -1.81
C MET A 61 3.40 -2.60 -0.93
N LEU A 62 3.57 -3.85 -1.33
CA LEU A 62 4.38 -4.80 -0.59
C LEU A 62 5.85 -4.37 -0.57
N VAL A 63 6.39 -4.03 -1.73
CA VAL A 63 7.78 -3.57 -1.82
C VAL A 63 7.98 -2.31 -1.00
N ALA A 64 7.06 -1.36 -1.10
CA ALA A 64 7.14 -0.11 -0.33
C ALA A 64 7.11 -0.38 1.17
N SER A 65 6.26 -1.30 1.62
CA SER A 65 6.14 -1.59 3.05
C SER A 65 7.41 -2.21 3.61
N VAL A 66 8.02 -3.15 2.89
CA VAL A 66 9.27 -3.79 3.30
C VAL A 66 10.41 -2.76 3.29
N SER A 67 10.49 -1.97 2.25
CA SER A 67 11.53 -0.92 2.13
C SER A 67 11.39 0.12 3.24
N ALA A 68 10.17 0.54 3.53
CA ALA A 68 9.93 1.53 4.59
C ALA A 68 10.31 0.97 5.97
N CYS A 69 9.96 -0.28 6.22
CA CYS A 69 10.29 -0.93 7.48
C CYS A 69 11.81 -1.02 7.65
N HIS A 70 12.53 -1.42 6.62
CA HIS A 70 13.98 -1.49 6.63
C HIS A 70 14.60 -0.10 6.88
N LYS A 71 14.09 0.92 6.18
CA LYS A 71 14.56 2.29 6.34
C LYS A 71 14.41 2.78 7.78
N LEU A 72 13.24 2.55 8.38
CA LEU A 72 12.96 3.02 9.73
C LEU A 72 13.92 2.39 10.74
N TRP A 73 14.18 1.10 10.63
CA TRP A 73 15.14 0.42 11.49
C TRP A 73 16.56 0.91 11.25
N TYR A 74 16.95 1.09 10.00
CA TYR A 74 18.27 1.58 9.66
C TYR A 74 18.52 2.96 10.29
N LEU A 75 17.56 3.87 10.12
CA LEU A 75 17.66 5.21 10.69
C LEU A 75 17.74 5.18 12.22
N HIS A 76 16.95 4.32 12.84
CA HIS A 76 16.95 4.16 14.30
C HIS A 76 18.31 3.67 14.79
N LEU A 77 18.86 2.65 14.18
CA LEU A 77 20.15 2.11 14.57
C LEU A 77 21.28 3.11 14.34
N CYS A 78 21.21 3.87 13.26
CA CYS A 78 22.19 4.95 13.02
C CYS A 78 22.11 6.02 14.09
N ALA A 79 20.90 6.42 14.46
CA ALA A 79 20.74 7.42 15.51
C ALA A 79 21.32 6.94 16.85
N GLU A 80 21.10 5.69 17.20
CA GLU A 80 21.65 5.14 18.44
C GLU A 80 23.18 5.02 18.41
N ALA A 81 23.74 4.78 17.24
CA ALA A 81 25.19 4.69 17.06
C ALA A 81 25.88 6.05 16.90
N GLY A 82 25.11 7.14 16.91
CA GLY A 82 25.65 8.48 16.71
C GLY A 82 25.99 8.81 15.27
N ILE A 83 25.49 8.01 14.33
CA ILE A 83 25.72 8.22 12.90
C ILE A 83 24.63 9.14 12.36
N ARG A 84 25.05 10.21 11.69
CA ARG A 84 24.13 11.22 11.17
C ARG A 84 23.83 10.92 9.71
N VAL A 85 22.61 10.40 9.44
CA VAL A 85 22.14 10.15 8.09
C VAL A 85 21.42 11.40 7.58
N MET A 86 21.84 11.91 6.44
CA MET A 86 21.30 13.15 5.88
C MET A 86 20.31 12.89 4.74
N SER A 87 20.39 11.74 4.10
CA SER A 87 19.42 11.34 3.08
C SER A 87 19.42 9.81 2.93
N TYR A 88 18.32 9.28 2.40
CA TYR A 88 18.14 7.84 2.22
C TYR A 88 17.27 7.60 0.99
N HIS A 89 17.73 6.71 0.11
CA HIS A 89 17.00 6.33 -1.10
C HIS A 89 16.88 4.82 -1.20
#